data_b4cc9573809fe1341707270f073c095e
#
_entry.id   b4cc9573809fe1341707270f073c095e
#
_cell.length_a   1.000
_cell.length_b   1.000
_cell.length_c   1.000
_cell.angle_alpha   90.00
_cell.angle_beta   90.00
_cell.angle_gamma   90.00
#
_symmetry.space_group_name_H-M   'P 1'
#
loop_
_entity.id
_entity.type
_entity.pdbx_description
1 polymer ?
#
loop_
_entity_poly.entity_id
_entity_poly.type
_entity_poly.pdbx_seq_one_letter_code
_entity_poly.pdbx_strand_id
1 'polypeptide(L)'
;MRKFQTISVVLALALLFALTVSAQTNETVKGTNKLAPLPRDLEIQLALSALPPHLRDNATVHVLNPDKGFEVARQGTNGFHALVARTGDDTFRGTWPLKAYRDDILYPISFDEAGAKAQMQVFFDAAEMQAKGTPPEEVKRIIQDRYRTHYYKAPERAGVSYMLSPILRTYVNPDETENVATANIPHVMYYAPNVSNREVGAATPTSEQLHYFSEHGRWPDTPYPFLILHGPHGYMIQFRGVAERDAITKEDEGMLARLCKIKDEWCLPK
;
A
#
# COMPACT_ATOMS: atom_id res chain seq x y z
N MET A 1 63.14 -6.17 -67.04
CA MET A 1 62.30 -5.32 -66.22
C MET A 1 61.35 -6.15 -65.36
N ARG A 2 61.75 -6.44 -64.13
CA ARG A 2 60.91 -7.16 -63.16
C ARG A 2 60.87 -6.31 -61.88
N LYS A 3 59.65 -5.85 -61.50
CA LYS A 3 59.40 -5.10 -60.28
C LYS A 3 59.30 -6.06 -59.10
N PHE A 4 60.13 -5.90 -58.12
CA PHE A 4 59.99 -6.54 -56.81
C PHE A 4 59.00 -5.75 -55.98
N GLN A 5 57.95 -6.42 -55.52
CA GLN A 5 57.05 -5.91 -54.51
C GLN A 5 57.54 -6.33 -53.12
N THR A 6 57.86 -5.34 -52.32
CA THR A 6 58.16 -5.50 -50.89
C THR A 6 56.87 -5.63 -50.11
N ILE A 7 56.65 -6.73 -49.42
CA ILE A 7 55.54 -6.95 -48.53
C ILE A 7 55.97 -6.46 -47.13
N SER A 8 55.37 -5.37 -46.67
CA SER A 8 55.50 -4.90 -45.32
C SER A 8 54.47 -5.64 -44.41
N VAL A 9 54.98 -6.41 -43.50
CA VAL A 9 54.19 -7.06 -42.43
C VAL A 9 53.97 -6.03 -41.34
N VAL A 10 52.75 -5.54 -41.18
CA VAL A 10 52.35 -4.69 -40.08
C VAL A 10 51.78 -5.62 -38.98
N LEU A 11 52.53 -5.66 -37.87
CA LEU A 11 52.14 -6.40 -36.67
C LEU A 11 51.07 -5.55 -35.93
N ALA A 12 49.82 -5.89 -36.03
CA ALA A 12 48.75 -5.25 -35.29
C ALA A 12 48.65 -5.91 -33.89
N LEU A 13 49.11 -5.18 -32.89
CA LEU A 13 48.92 -5.51 -31.47
C LEU A 13 47.47 -5.21 -31.09
N ALA A 14 46.59 -6.21 -31.06
CA ALA A 14 45.24 -6.04 -30.57
C ALA A 14 45.26 -6.05 -29.02
N LEU A 15 45.16 -4.86 -28.40
CA LEU A 15 44.85 -4.73 -26.99
C LEU A 15 43.37 -5.14 -26.77
N LEU A 16 43.15 -6.33 -26.23
CA LEU A 16 41.88 -6.73 -25.67
C LEU A 16 41.63 -5.97 -24.37
N PHE A 17 40.92 -4.85 -24.46
CA PHE A 17 40.24 -4.26 -23.31
C PHE A 17 39.03 -5.15 -22.99
N ALA A 18 39.18 -6.01 -22.01
CA ALA A 18 38.06 -6.69 -21.37
C ALA A 18 37.25 -5.64 -20.58
N LEU A 19 36.22 -5.09 -21.20
CA LEU A 19 35.16 -4.37 -20.50
C LEU A 19 34.43 -5.37 -19.61
N THR A 20 34.81 -5.43 -18.32
CA THR A 20 33.98 -6.02 -17.30
C THR A 20 32.73 -5.16 -17.15
N VAL A 21 31.69 -5.49 -17.92
CA VAL A 21 30.33 -5.03 -17.62
C VAL A 21 29.97 -5.68 -16.28
N SER A 22 30.11 -4.91 -15.20
CA SER A 22 29.46 -5.25 -13.94
C SER A 22 27.97 -5.26 -14.23
N ALA A 23 27.41 -6.45 -14.46
CA ALA A 23 25.98 -6.65 -14.36
C ALA A 23 25.62 -6.30 -12.92
N GLN A 24 25.07 -5.11 -12.70
CA GLN A 24 24.28 -4.86 -11.51
C GLN A 24 23.12 -5.86 -11.59
N THR A 25 23.29 -6.96 -10.89
CA THR A 25 22.17 -7.83 -10.55
C THR A 25 21.24 -6.96 -9.72
N ASN A 26 20.15 -6.49 -10.34
CA ASN A 26 18.98 -6.07 -9.59
C ASN A 26 18.65 -7.28 -8.71
N GLU A 27 19.00 -7.20 -7.45
CA GLU A 27 18.45 -8.12 -6.45
C GLU A 27 16.96 -7.89 -6.46
N THR A 28 16.25 -8.70 -7.24
CA THR A 28 14.82 -8.88 -7.08
C THR A 28 14.62 -9.21 -5.61
N VAL A 29 13.99 -8.30 -4.88
CA VAL A 29 13.59 -8.53 -3.50
C VAL A 29 12.88 -9.89 -3.48
N LYS A 30 13.54 -10.90 -2.97
CA LYS A 30 12.95 -12.23 -2.79
C LYS A 30 11.81 -12.05 -1.81
N GLY A 31 10.58 -11.95 -2.33
CA GLY A 31 9.38 -11.95 -1.51
C GLY A 31 9.41 -13.19 -0.63
N THR A 32 9.32 -13.00 0.66
CA THR A 32 9.18 -14.11 1.61
C THR A 32 7.74 -14.59 1.55
N ASN A 33 7.52 -15.91 1.56
CA ASN A 33 6.15 -16.46 1.63
C ASN A 33 5.49 -16.20 2.99
N LYS A 34 6.23 -15.72 3.98
CA LYS A 34 5.73 -15.37 5.31
C LYS A 34 6.20 -13.98 5.69
N LEU A 35 5.27 -13.16 6.17
CA LEU A 35 5.56 -11.84 6.73
C LEU A 35 6.08 -11.97 8.16
N ALA A 36 7.06 -11.15 8.51
CA ALA A 36 7.42 -10.94 9.91
C ALA A 36 6.32 -10.10 10.58
N PRO A 37 5.77 -10.55 11.73
CA PRO A 37 4.83 -9.74 12.48
C PRO A 37 5.54 -8.52 13.08
N LEU A 38 4.82 -7.41 13.21
CA LEU A 38 5.26 -6.31 14.06
C LEU A 38 5.25 -6.72 15.54
N PRO A 39 6.02 -6.06 16.41
CA PRO A 39 5.77 -6.17 17.86
C PRO A 39 4.30 -5.89 18.15
N ARG A 40 3.64 -6.80 18.87
CA ARG A 40 2.16 -6.79 19.01
C ARG A 40 1.60 -5.46 19.51
N ASP A 41 2.26 -4.85 20.49
CA ASP A 41 1.87 -3.53 21.03
C ASP A 41 1.99 -2.41 19.99
N LEU A 42 3.02 -2.47 19.15
CA LEU A 42 3.23 -1.51 18.06
C LEU A 42 2.21 -1.69 16.93
N GLU A 43 1.87 -2.94 16.59
CA GLU A 43 0.84 -3.21 15.59
C GLU A 43 -0.54 -2.75 16.06
N ILE A 44 -0.88 -2.95 17.33
CA ILE A 44 -2.11 -2.42 17.93
C ILE A 44 -2.13 -0.89 17.86
N GLN A 45 -1.04 -0.23 18.27
CA GLN A 45 -0.93 1.22 18.19
C GLN A 45 -1.08 1.75 16.76
N LEU A 46 -0.40 1.11 15.81
CA LEU A 46 -0.46 1.48 14.39
C LEU A 46 -1.87 1.24 13.81
N ALA A 47 -2.54 0.16 14.13
CA ALA A 47 -3.92 -0.08 13.71
C ALA A 47 -4.86 1.00 14.25
N LEU A 48 -4.74 1.35 15.53
CA LEU A 48 -5.55 2.37 16.17
C LEU A 48 -5.30 3.78 15.65
N SER A 49 -4.08 4.07 15.18
CA SER A 49 -3.77 5.37 14.57
C SER A 49 -4.60 5.66 13.32
N ALA A 50 -5.16 4.63 12.68
CA ALA A 50 -6.11 4.82 11.58
C ALA A 50 -7.43 5.47 12.02
N LEU A 51 -7.77 5.40 13.30
CA LEU A 51 -9.03 5.93 13.84
C LEU A 51 -8.88 7.32 14.46
N PRO A 52 -9.95 8.15 14.45
CA PRO A 52 -10.02 9.35 15.27
C PRO A 52 -9.80 8.99 16.76
N PRO A 53 -9.14 9.86 17.56
CA PRO A 53 -8.79 9.54 18.94
C PRO A 53 -9.98 9.06 19.80
N HIS A 54 -11.13 9.69 19.69
CA HIS A 54 -12.33 9.35 20.47
C HIS A 54 -12.94 7.97 20.18
N LEU A 55 -12.53 7.30 19.09
CA LEU A 55 -12.99 5.96 18.75
C LEU A 55 -12.00 4.87 19.14
N ARG A 56 -10.74 5.22 19.42
CA ARG A 56 -9.62 4.27 19.61
C ARG A 56 -9.84 3.32 20.79
N ASP A 57 -10.32 3.81 21.92
CA ASP A 57 -10.41 3.03 23.16
C ASP A 57 -11.40 1.87 23.07
N ASN A 58 -12.47 2.04 22.33
CA ASN A 58 -13.56 1.07 22.23
C ASN A 58 -13.63 0.34 20.88
N ALA A 59 -12.61 0.48 20.03
CA ALA A 59 -12.55 -0.21 18.74
C ALA A 59 -12.03 -1.64 18.88
N THR A 60 -12.53 -2.54 18.04
CA THR A 60 -11.97 -3.87 17.86
C THR A 60 -10.67 -3.77 17.06
N VAL A 61 -9.60 -4.38 17.55
CA VAL A 61 -8.30 -4.39 16.90
C VAL A 61 -7.93 -5.78 16.45
N HIS A 62 -7.55 -5.90 15.18
CA HIS A 62 -7.04 -7.13 14.59
C HIS A 62 -5.54 -6.97 14.34
N VAL A 63 -4.77 -8.01 14.67
CA VAL A 63 -3.32 -8.08 14.41
C VAL A 63 -3.02 -9.27 13.51
N LEU A 64 -1.96 -9.19 12.73
CA LEU A 64 -1.55 -10.23 11.82
C LEU A 64 -0.85 -11.36 12.57
N ASN A 65 -1.39 -12.56 12.45
CA ASN A 65 -0.71 -13.81 12.75
C ASN A 65 -0.20 -14.40 11.43
N PRO A 66 1.13 -14.53 11.23
CA PRO A 66 1.70 -14.98 9.95
C PRO A 66 1.30 -16.42 9.57
N ASP A 67 0.81 -17.21 10.50
CA ASP A 67 0.44 -18.61 10.29
C ASP A 67 -1.07 -18.83 10.10
N LYS A 68 -1.90 -17.80 10.39
CA LYS A 68 -3.37 -17.93 10.41
C LYS A 68 -4.11 -16.82 9.67
N GLY A 69 -3.47 -15.68 9.44
CA GLY A 69 -4.13 -14.45 9.05
C GLY A 69 -4.45 -13.56 10.25
N PHE A 70 -5.46 -12.69 10.14
CA PHE A 70 -5.80 -11.77 11.22
C PHE A 70 -6.47 -12.47 12.40
N GLU A 71 -6.08 -12.07 13.61
CA GLU A 71 -6.73 -12.49 14.86
C GLU A 71 -7.13 -11.26 15.69
N VAL A 72 -8.15 -11.41 16.53
CA VAL A 72 -8.59 -10.35 17.44
C VAL A 72 -7.57 -10.16 18.56
N ALA A 73 -6.92 -9.00 18.60
CA ALA A 73 -6.03 -8.61 19.69
C ALA A 73 -6.77 -7.95 20.85
N ARG A 74 -7.83 -7.21 20.52
CA ARG A 74 -8.71 -6.52 21.47
C ARG A 74 -10.12 -6.47 20.92
N GLN A 75 -11.09 -6.94 21.68
CA GLN A 75 -12.51 -6.82 21.34
C GLN A 75 -12.99 -5.43 21.78
N GLY A 76 -13.62 -4.71 20.85
CA GLY A 76 -14.24 -3.42 21.09
C GLY A 76 -15.76 -3.46 21.21
N THR A 77 -16.37 -2.31 21.49
CA THR A 77 -17.82 -2.16 21.72
C THR A 77 -18.49 -1.09 20.87
N ASN A 78 -17.71 -0.29 20.12
CA ASN A 78 -18.25 0.84 19.35
C ASN A 78 -18.55 0.50 17.87
N GLY A 79 -18.38 -0.75 17.45
CA GLY A 79 -18.62 -1.21 16.07
C GLY A 79 -17.52 -0.84 15.07
N PHE A 80 -16.45 -0.17 15.50
CA PHE A 80 -15.29 0.08 14.66
C PHE A 80 -14.26 -1.04 14.77
N HIS A 81 -13.66 -1.37 13.62
CA HIS A 81 -12.60 -2.37 13.49
C HIS A 81 -11.37 -1.72 12.88
N ALA A 82 -10.18 -2.01 13.41
CA ALA A 82 -8.91 -1.48 12.93
C ALA A 82 -7.90 -2.60 12.73
N LEU A 83 -7.09 -2.50 11.68
CA LEU A 83 -6.03 -3.44 11.35
C LEU A 83 -4.90 -2.75 10.56
N VAL A 84 -3.77 -3.42 10.43
CA VAL A 84 -2.69 -3.03 9.52
C VAL A 84 -2.62 -4.07 8.40
N ALA A 85 -3.19 -3.74 7.22
CA ALA A 85 -3.07 -4.63 6.06
C ALA A 85 -1.61 -4.66 5.56
N ARG A 86 -1.17 -5.80 5.07
CA ARG A 86 0.21 -6.04 4.66
C ARG A 86 0.35 -6.38 3.18
N THR A 87 -0.74 -6.38 2.45
CA THR A 87 -0.78 -6.58 0.99
C THR A 87 -1.05 -5.29 0.23
N GLY A 88 -1.21 -4.19 0.93
CA GLY A 88 -1.60 -2.89 0.38
C GLY A 88 -3.11 -2.77 0.24
N ASP A 89 -3.52 -2.06 -0.78
CA ASP A 89 -4.91 -1.77 -1.08
C ASP A 89 -5.75 -3.05 -1.29
N ASP A 90 -7.05 -2.99 -1.01
CA ASP A 90 -8.04 -4.02 -1.32
C ASP A 90 -8.37 -4.11 -2.82
N THR A 91 -7.75 -3.27 -3.64
CA THR A 91 -8.03 -3.16 -5.08
C THR A 91 -7.33 -4.19 -5.94
N PHE A 92 -7.12 -5.39 -5.48
CA PHE A 92 -6.72 -6.51 -6.35
C PHE A 92 -7.57 -6.67 -7.61
N ARG A 93 -8.58 -5.85 -7.75
CA ARG A 93 -9.51 -5.73 -8.87
C ARG A 93 -8.90 -5.22 -10.16
N GLY A 94 -7.83 -4.48 -10.08
CA GLY A 94 -7.24 -3.84 -11.25
C GLY A 94 -5.94 -4.48 -11.66
N THR A 95 -5.06 -3.64 -12.13
CA THR A 95 -3.72 -3.95 -12.54
C THR A 95 -2.71 -4.00 -11.40
N TRP A 96 -3.18 -3.91 -10.13
CA TRP A 96 -2.32 -3.98 -8.97
C TRP A 96 -1.39 -5.19 -9.04
N PRO A 97 -0.10 -4.92 -9.01
CA PRO A 97 0.89 -5.97 -9.19
C PRO A 97 1.20 -6.65 -7.88
N LEU A 98 0.48 -7.65 -7.51
CA LEU A 98 0.92 -8.54 -6.45
C LEU A 98 1.79 -9.65 -7.06
N LYS A 99 3.08 -9.36 -7.29
CA LYS A 99 4.05 -10.34 -7.82
C LYS A 99 4.81 -11.07 -6.73
N ALA A 100 5.02 -10.42 -5.60
CA ALA A 100 5.70 -10.98 -4.45
C ALA A 100 5.08 -10.43 -3.17
N TYR A 101 5.12 -11.20 -2.10
CA TYR A 101 4.80 -10.69 -0.79
C TYR A 101 5.94 -9.79 -0.32
N ARG A 102 5.58 -8.58 0.13
CA ARG A 102 6.52 -7.62 0.69
C ARG A 102 6.33 -7.53 2.19
N ASP A 103 7.43 -7.53 2.92
CA ASP A 103 7.41 -7.40 4.38
C ASP A 103 7.44 -5.95 4.87
N ASP A 104 7.50 -4.99 3.94
CA ASP A 104 7.59 -3.55 4.21
C ASP A 104 6.28 -2.79 4.02
N ILE A 105 5.23 -3.42 3.49
CA ILE A 105 3.91 -2.79 3.35
C ILE A 105 3.29 -2.54 4.72
N LEU A 106 2.82 -1.31 4.93
CA LEU A 106 2.03 -0.87 6.08
C LEU A 106 0.79 -0.12 5.59
N TYR A 107 -0.37 -0.72 5.80
CA TYR A 107 -1.64 -0.16 5.35
C TYR A 107 -2.64 -0.10 6.52
N PRO A 108 -2.44 0.86 7.47
CA PRO A 108 -3.34 1.03 8.61
C PRO A 108 -4.70 1.51 8.12
N ILE A 109 -5.74 0.73 8.38
CA ILE A 109 -7.10 1.01 7.92
C ILE A 109 -8.10 0.61 9.00
N SER A 110 -9.21 1.31 9.04
CA SER A 110 -10.33 1.00 9.92
C SER A 110 -11.65 1.03 9.16
N PHE A 111 -12.64 0.38 9.72
CA PHE A 111 -13.97 0.25 9.14
C PHE A 111 -15.02 0.47 10.22
N ASP A 112 -16.12 1.11 9.88
CA ASP A 112 -17.34 1.03 10.68
C ASP A 112 -17.97 -0.36 10.53
N GLU A 113 -19.07 -0.63 11.24
CA GLU A 113 -19.74 -1.92 11.20
C GLU A 113 -20.17 -2.35 9.78
N ALA A 114 -20.62 -1.41 8.94
CA ALA A 114 -21.02 -1.70 7.57
C ALA A 114 -19.82 -2.11 6.71
N GLY A 115 -18.71 -1.39 6.83
CA GLY A 115 -17.46 -1.71 6.15
C GLY A 115 -16.80 -2.98 6.66
N ALA A 116 -16.87 -3.23 7.96
CA ALA A 116 -16.36 -4.48 8.53
C ALA A 116 -17.05 -5.72 7.94
N LYS A 117 -18.36 -5.64 7.68
CA LYS A 117 -19.10 -6.72 7.04
C LYS A 117 -18.85 -6.88 5.54
N ALA A 118 -18.50 -5.79 4.86
CA ALA A 118 -18.43 -5.75 3.40
C ALA A 118 -17.01 -5.63 2.85
N GLN A 119 -16.24 -4.65 3.35
CA GLN A 119 -14.95 -4.28 2.79
C GLN A 119 -13.75 -4.93 3.50
N MET A 120 -13.88 -5.24 4.80
CA MET A 120 -12.77 -5.80 5.58
C MET A 120 -12.47 -7.25 5.18
N GLN A 121 -13.46 -8.00 4.67
CA GLN A 121 -13.30 -9.43 4.37
C GLN A 121 -12.18 -9.72 3.39
N VAL A 122 -11.92 -8.84 2.43
CA VAL A 122 -10.85 -9.02 1.44
C VAL A 122 -9.47 -9.04 2.10
N PHE A 123 -9.24 -8.23 3.13
CA PHE A 123 -7.97 -8.21 3.86
C PHE A 123 -7.76 -9.49 4.67
N PHE A 124 -8.84 -10.03 5.25
CA PHE A 124 -8.80 -11.30 5.96
C PHE A 124 -8.50 -12.46 5.02
N ASP A 125 -9.19 -12.52 3.89
CA ASP A 125 -8.99 -13.55 2.87
C ASP A 125 -7.56 -13.52 2.32
N ALA A 126 -7.03 -12.30 2.05
CA ALA A 126 -5.66 -12.14 1.57
C ALA A 126 -4.64 -12.63 2.61
N ALA A 127 -4.81 -12.24 3.88
CA ALA A 127 -3.91 -12.63 4.95
C ALA A 127 -3.97 -14.15 5.22
N GLU A 128 -5.15 -14.76 5.16
CA GLU A 128 -5.33 -16.20 5.34
C GLU A 128 -4.70 -17.00 4.19
N MET A 129 -4.91 -16.58 2.95
CA MET A 129 -4.28 -17.21 1.79
C MET A 129 -2.76 -17.09 1.85
N GLN A 130 -2.24 -15.94 2.24
CA GLN A 130 -0.81 -15.71 2.44
C GLN A 130 -0.25 -16.60 3.55
N ALA A 131 -0.93 -16.71 4.69
CA ALA A 131 -0.54 -17.60 5.79
C ALA A 131 -0.47 -19.08 5.35
N LYS A 132 -1.32 -19.49 4.42
CA LYS A 132 -1.32 -20.82 3.80
C LYS A 132 -0.22 -21.00 2.73
N GLY A 133 0.54 -19.96 2.42
CA GLY A 133 1.61 -20.00 1.41
C GLY A 133 1.08 -19.96 -0.03
N THR A 134 -0.15 -19.47 -0.25
CA THR A 134 -0.70 -19.27 -1.61
C THR A 134 0.19 -18.30 -2.38
N PRO A 135 0.61 -18.59 -3.61
CA PRO A 135 1.40 -17.66 -4.40
C PRO A 135 0.70 -16.31 -4.61
N PRO A 136 1.43 -15.18 -4.61
CA PRO A 136 0.83 -13.83 -4.75
C PRO A 136 -0.08 -13.67 -5.96
N GLU A 137 0.32 -14.16 -7.12
CA GLU A 137 -0.49 -14.11 -8.36
C GLU A 137 -1.80 -14.88 -8.21
N GLU A 138 -1.78 -15.98 -7.48
CA GLU A 138 -2.98 -16.77 -7.22
C GLU A 138 -3.92 -16.07 -6.24
N VAL A 139 -3.38 -15.44 -5.18
CA VAL A 139 -4.16 -14.58 -4.27
C VAL A 139 -4.87 -13.47 -5.05
N LYS A 140 -4.12 -12.77 -5.91
CA LYS A 140 -4.67 -11.73 -6.78
C LYS A 140 -5.81 -12.27 -7.64
N ARG A 141 -5.59 -13.37 -8.33
CA ARG A 141 -6.58 -14.02 -9.20
C ARG A 141 -7.86 -14.39 -8.44
N ILE A 142 -7.72 -14.99 -7.26
CA ILE A 142 -8.86 -15.40 -6.43
C ILE A 142 -9.66 -14.18 -5.97
N ILE A 143 -8.98 -13.12 -5.50
CA ILE A 143 -9.65 -11.90 -5.02
C ILE A 143 -10.38 -11.20 -6.17
N GLN A 144 -9.74 -11.07 -7.34
CA GLN A 144 -10.38 -10.51 -8.53
C GLN A 144 -11.62 -11.30 -8.95
N ASP A 145 -11.53 -12.63 -8.91
CA ASP A 145 -12.68 -13.49 -9.21
C ASP A 145 -13.82 -13.32 -8.21
N ARG A 146 -13.51 -13.22 -6.91
CA ARG A 146 -14.47 -12.96 -5.84
C ARG A 146 -15.20 -11.62 -6.01
N TYR A 147 -14.48 -10.56 -6.45
CA TYR A 147 -15.13 -9.30 -6.82
C TYR A 147 -16.03 -9.46 -8.03
N ARG A 148 -15.56 -10.09 -9.10
CA ARG A 148 -16.31 -10.32 -10.34
C ARG A 148 -17.58 -11.16 -10.12
N THR A 149 -17.54 -12.13 -9.24
CA THR A 149 -18.67 -13.02 -8.92
C THR A 149 -19.55 -12.49 -7.79
N HIS A 150 -19.31 -11.27 -7.30
CA HIS A 150 -20.04 -10.66 -6.19
C HIS A 150 -20.01 -11.49 -4.89
N TYR A 151 -18.93 -12.25 -4.68
CA TYR A 151 -18.67 -12.90 -3.40
C TYR A 151 -18.47 -11.84 -2.31
N TYR A 152 -17.65 -10.82 -2.56
CA TYR A 152 -17.59 -9.64 -1.72
C TYR A 152 -18.82 -8.78 -1.95
N LYS A 153 -19.55 -8.50 -0.88
CA LYS A 153 -20.76 -7.67 -0.93
C LYS A 153 -20.39 -6.20 -0.80
N ALA A 154 -21.13 -5.36 -1.48
CA ALA A 154 -21.04 -3.92 -1.25
C ALA A 154 -21.61 -3.56 0.14
N PRO A 155 -21.18 -2.45 0.74
CA PRO A 155 -21.81 -1.93 1.95
C PRO A 155 -23.31 -1.67 1.72
N GLU A 156 -24.15 -2.15 2.65
CA GLU A 156 -25.61 -2.02 2.54
C GLU A 156 -26.11 -0.60 2.81
N ARG A 157 -25.29 0.22 3.44
CA ARG A 157 -25.59 1.63 3.77
C ARG A 157 -24.36 2.50 3.62
N ALA A 158 -24.57 3.82 3.61
CA ALA A 158 -23.50 4.76 3.76
C ALA A 158 -22.72 4.52 5.07
N GLY A 159 -21.42 4.74 5.03
CA GLY A 159 -20.54 4.54 6.16
C GLY A 159 -19.15 5.07 5.87
N VAL A 160 -18.20 4.74 6.73
CA VAL A 160 -16.88 5.35 6.71
C VAL A 160 -15.78 4.34 7.02
N SER A 161 -14.67 4.52 6.31
CA SER A 161 -13.38 3.91 6.62
C SER A 161 -12.38 5.04 6.91
N TYR A 162 -11.70 4.98 8.05
CA TYR A 162 -10.67 5.94 8.38
C TYR A 162 -9.29 5.37 8.08
N MET A 163 -8.44 6.21 7.53
CA MET A 163 -7.00 6.00 7.35
C MET A 163 -6.25 7.26 7.83
N LEU A 164 -6.43 7.58 9.12
CA LEU A 164 -5.83 8.79 9.73
C LEU A 164 -4.39 8.57 10.20
N SER A 165 -3.85 7.35 10.07
CA SER A 165 -2.46 7.08 10.44
C SER A 165 -1.52 8.06 9.73
N PRO A 166 -0.50 8.60 10.44
CA PRO A 166 0.50 9.46 9.82
C PRO A 166 1.43 8.73 8.85
N ILE A 167 1.36 7.41 8.82
CA ILE A 167 2.16 6.59 7.91
C ILE A 167 1.29 5.61 7.14
N LEU A 168 1.54 5.59 5.84
CA LEU A 168 1.05 4.61 4.88
C LEU A 168 2.23 4.19 4.01
N ARG A 169 2.44 2.90 3.83
CA ARG A 169 3.41 2.41 2.85
C ARG A 169 2.74 1.40 1.93
N THR A 170 2.61 1.78 0.67
CA THR A 170 1.90 0.98 -0.33
C THR A 170 2.39 1.26 -1.74
N TYR A 171 1.87 0.54 -2.70
CA TYR A 171 2.10 0.80 -4.13
C TYR A 171 1.53 2.16 -4.53
N VAL A 172 2.33 2.95 -5.24
CA VAL A 172 1.94 4.30 -5.70
C VAL A 172 1.18 4.21 -7.03
N ASN A 173 1.67 3.36 -7.93
CA ASN A 173 1.09 3.16 -9.24
C ASN A 173 0.73 1.68 -9.42
N PRO A 174 -0.55 1.36 -9.71
CA PRO A 174 -0.97 -0.01 -9.92
C PRO A 174 -0.28 -0.71 -11.09
N ASP A 175 0.27 0.02 -12.04
CA ASP A 175 0.96 -0.53 -13.22
C ASP A 175 2.47 -0.74 -12.97
N GLU A 176 3.01 -0.20 -11.86
CA GLU A 176 4.44 -0.26 -11.52
C GLU A 176 4.67 -1.10 -10.26
N THR A 177 5.12 -2.32 -10.47
CA THR A 177 5.26 -3.34 -9.42
C THR A 177 6.29 -3.02 -8.34
N GLU A 178 7.27 -2.19 -8.66
CA GLU A 178 8.38 -1.86 -7.77
C GLU A 178 8.18 -0.50 -7.08
N ASN A 179 7.20 0.27 -7.52
CA ASN A 179 6.96 1.62 -7.00
C ASN A 179 6.14 1.57 -5.72
N VAL A 180 6.83 1.36 -4.59
CA VAL A 180 6.27 1.41 -3.25
C VAL A 180 6.84 2.61 -2.52
N ALA A 181 5.96 3.46 -2.00
CA ALA A 181 6.36 4.66 -1.26
C ALA A 181 5.79 4.69 0.15
N THR A 182 6.52 5.34 1.04
CA THR A 182 6.04 5.74 2.35
C THR A 182 5.45 7.13 2.25
N ALA A 183 4.22 7.29 2.68
CA ALA A 183 3.45 8.51 2.55
C ALA A 183 2.82 8.95 3.87
N ASN A 184 2.65 10.26 4.03
CA ASN A 184 1.92 10.88 5.12
C ASN A 184 0.67 11.58 4.54
N ILE A 185 -0.39 10.80 4.39
CA ILE A 185 -1.64 11.22 3.74
C ILE A 185 -2.88 10.80 4.54
N PRO A 186 -3.03 11.26 5.78
CA PRO A 186 -4.22 10.92 6.56
C PRO A 186 -5.48 11.36 5.81
N HIS A 187 -6.43 10.44 5.70
CA HIS A 187 -7.65 10.65 4.94
C HIS A 187 -8.83 9.84 5.48
N VAL A 188 -10.00 10.17 4.98
CA VAL A 188 -11.24 9.46 5.26
C VAL A 188 -11.83 8.99 3.93
N MET A 189 -12.37 7.79 3.91
CA MET A 189 -13.10 7.22 2.78
C MET A 189 -14.55 7.00 3.15
N TYR A 190 -15.45 7.57 2.36
CA TYR A 190 -16.89 7.34 2.49
C TYR A 190 -17.33 6.32 1.45
N TYR A 191 -18.15 5.34 1.83
CA TYR A 191 -18.69 4.38 0.87
C TYR A 191 -19.61 5.10 -0.11
N ALA A 192 -19.29 4.99 -1.39
CA ALA A 192 -19.97 5.65 -2.49
C ALA A 192 -20.30 4.63 -3.60
N PRO A 193 -21.16 3.64 -3.31
CA PRO A 193 -21.48 2.57 -4.26
C PRO A 193 -22.18 3.12 -5.50
N ASN A 194 -21.65 2.73 -6.67
CA ASN A 194 -22.20 3.08 -7.99
C ASN A 194 -22.27 4.58 -8.31
N VAL A 195 -21.44 5.40 -7.66
CA VAL A 195 -21.33 6.84 -7.90
C VAL A 195 -20.14 7.12 -8.80
N SER A 196 -20.23 8.11 -9.66
CA SER A 196 -19.14 8.59 -10.52
C SER A 196 -18.62 9.96 -10.09
N ASN A 197 -17.37 10.27 -10.43
CA ASN A 197 -16.77 11.60 -10.18
C ASN A 197 -17.62 12.73 -10.77
N ARG A 198 -18.23 12.52 -11.94
CA ARG A 198 -19.10 13.51 -12.58
C ARG A 198 -20.35 13.83 -11.75
N GLU A 199 -20.97 12.81 -11.15
CA GLU A 199 -22.20 12.98 -10.36
C GLU A 199 -21.97 13.77 -9.07
N VAL A 200 -20.79 13.64 -8.47
CA VAL A 200 -20.43 14.36 -7.24
C VAL A 200 -19.59 15.62 -7.50
N GLY A 201 -19.37 15.99 -8.76
CA GLY A 201 -18.54 17.14 -9.12
C GLY A 201 -17.08 17.03 -8.66
N ALA A 202 -16.57 15.81 -8.53
CA ALA A 202 -15.22 15.56 -8.04
C ALA A 202 -14.17 15.94 -9.10
N ALA A 203 -13.08 16.56 -8.63
CA ALA A 203 -11.88 16.83 -9.43
C ALA A 203 -10.78 15.86 -9.03
N THR A 204 -10.37 14.99 -9.95
CA THR A 204 -9.20 14.13 -9.75
C THR A 204 -7.92 14.97 -9.67
N PRO A 205 -6.91 14.53 -8.90
CA PRO A 205 -5.62 15.20 -8.86
C PRO A 205 -5.01 15.37 -10.26
N THR A 206 -4.38 16.52 -10.48
CA THR A 206 -3.67 16.79 -11.74
C THR A 206 -2.37 15.97 -11.82
N SER A 207 -1.80 15.85 -13.03
CA SER A 207 -0.51 15.19 -13.21
C SER A 207 0.61 15.84 -12.38
N GLU A 208 0.57 17.16 -12.21
CA GLU A 208 1.53 17.89 -11.38
C GLU A 208 1.39 17.54 -9.88
N GLN A 209 0.16 17.45 -9.37
CA GLN A 209 -0.12 17.02 -8.00
C GLN A 209 0.32 15.56 -7.78
N LEU A 210 0.05 14.67 -8.73
CA LEU A 210 0.49 13.27 -8.66
C LEU A 210 2.03 13.15 -8.68
N HIS A 211 2.69 13.95 -9.50
CA HIS A 211 4.16 14.00 -9.56
C HIS A 211 4.74 14.48 -8.22
N TYR A 212 4.24 15.59 -7.69
CA TYR A 212 4.64 16.08 -6.36
C TYR A 212 4.43 15.02 -5.28
N PHE A 213 3.27 14.34 -5.30
CA PHE A 213 2.98 13.27 -4.35
C PHE A 213 4.00 12.12 -4.45
N SER A 214 4.39 11.70 -5.66
CA SER A 214 5.35 10.62 -5.86
C SER A 214 6.74 10.94 -5.30
N GLU A 215 7.14 12.22 -5.31
CA GLU A 215 8.43 12.66 -4.80
C GLU A 215 8.45 12.90 -3.28
N HIS A 216 7.34 13.38 -2.72
CA HIS A 216 7.30 13.88 -1.35
C HIS A 216 6.44 13.04 -0.39
N GLY A 217 5.71 12.05 -0.89
CA GLY A 217 4.79 11.22 -0.09
C GLY A 217 3.66 12.00 0.57
N ARG A 218 3.34 13.19 0.05
CA ARG A 218 2.28 14.07 0.56
C ARG A 218 1.76 15.00 -0.54
N TRP A 219 0.54 15.50 -0.36
CA TRP A 219 -0.01 16.48 -1.29
C TRP A 219 0.54 17.88 -1.05
N PRO A 220 0.79 18.70 -2.10
CA PRO A 220 1.19 20.11 -1.94
C PRO A 220 0.05 20.94 -1.34
N ASP A 221 -1.17 20.72 -1.84
CA ASP A 221 -2.42 21.25 -1.35
C ASP A 221 -3.41 20.12 -1.12
N THR A 222 -4.40 20.31 -0.24
CA THR A 222 -5.42 19.28 0.01
C THR A 222 -6.33 19.15 -1.21
N PRO A 223 -6.32 18.01 -1.91
CA PRO A 223 -7.22 17.80 -3.04
C PRO A 223 -8.69 17.82 -2.60
N TYR A 224 -9.58 18.26 -3.47
CA TYR A 224 -11.01 18.07 -3.27
C TYR A 224 -11.35 16.57 -3.22
N PRO A 225 -12.46 16.18 -2.56
CA PRO A 225 -12.89 14.79 -2.54
C PRO A 225 -13.10 14.25 -3.96
N PHE A 226 -12.64 13.04 -4.21
CA PHE A 226 -12.84 12.32 -5.47
C PHE A 226 -13.00 10.81 -5.23
N LEU A 227 -13.51 10.11 -6.22
CA LEU A 227 -13.67 8.66 -6.14
C LEU A 227 -12.37 7.96 -6.54
N ILE A 228 -11.86 7.10 -5.67
CA ILE A 228 -10.68 6.26 -5.94
C ILE A 228 -11.06 4.90 -6.52
N LEU A 229 -12.31 4.46 -6.30
CA LEU A 229 -12.88 3.23 -6.82
C LEU A 229 -14.26 3.50 -7.39
N HIS A 230 -14.66 2.68 -8.33
CA HIS A 230 -15.95 2.75 -9.00
C HIS A 230 -16.78 1.50 -8.78
N GLY A 231 -18.06 1.56 -9.13
CA GLY A 231 -18.99 0.45 -8.99
C GLY A 231 -19.44 0.19 -7.55
N PRO A 232 -19.86 -1.04 -7.23
CA PRO A 232 -20.51 -1.36 -5.93
C PRO A 232 -19.60 -1.08 -4.72
N HIS A 233 -18.30 -1.13 -4.89
CA HIS A 233 -17.28 -0.93 -3.85
C HIS A 233 -16.59 0.44 -3.93
N GLY A 234 -17.26 1.44 -4.52
CA GLY A 234 -16.70 2.78 -4.67
C GLY A 234 -16.46 3.47 -3.33
N TYR A 235 -15.38 4.24 -3.29
CA TYR A 235 -15.04 5.13 -2.18
C TYR A 235 -14.86 6.55 -2.67
N MET A 236 -15.41 7.51 -1.93
CA MET A 236 -15.04 8.91 -2.04
C MET A 236 -13.99 9.21 -0.98
N ILE A 237 -12.80 9.57 -1.40
CA ILE A 237 -11.67 9.90 -0.51
C ILE A 237 -11.63 11.40 -0.21
N GLN A 238 -11.36 11.73 1.05
CA GLN A 238 -11.13 13.10 1.50
C GLN A 238 -9.87 13.17 2.35
N PHE A 239 -8.84 13.84 1.84
CA PHE A 239 -7.58 14.04 2.56
C PHE A 239 -7.72 15.09 3.66
N ARG A 240 -6.93 14.93 4.72
CA ARG A 240 -6.83 15.92 5.79
C ARG A 240 -5.94 17.09 5.35
N GLY A 241 -6.29 18.28 5.82
CA GLY A 241 -5.49 19.48 5.58
C GLY A 241 -4.11 19.42 6.26
N VAL A 242 -3.20 20.29 5.82
CA VAL A 242 -1.80 20.32 6.30
C VAL A 242 -1.71 20.42 7.83
N ALA A 243 -2.47 21.33 8.43
CA ALA A 243 -2.45 21.55 9.88
C ALA A 243 -2.92 20.32 10.67
N GLU A 244 -3.96 19.61 10.19
CA GLU A 244 -4.48 18.41 10.82
C GLU A 244 -3.51 17.24 10.64
N ARG A 245 -2.93 17.08 9.44
CA ARG A 245 -1.87 16.09 9.17
C ARG A 245 -0.68 16.27 10.11
N ASP A 246 -0.21 17.52 10.28
CA ASP A 246 0.95 17.81 11.12
C ASP A 246 0.64 17.57 12.59
N ALA A 247 -0.59 17.86 13.06
CA ALA A 247 -1.03 17.54 14.40
C ALA A 247 -1.07 16.01 14.65
N ILE A 248 -1.62 15.23 13.72
CA ILE A 248 -1.63 13.76 13.77
C ILE A 248 -0.21 13.21 13.80
N THR A 249 0.69 13.73 12.96
CA THR A 249 2.08 13.30 12.91
C THR A 249 2.79 13.54 14.23
N LYS A 250 2.55 14.68 14.86
CA LYS A 250 3.11 15.02 16.17
C LYS A 250 2.55 14.14 17.29
N GLU A 251 1.26 13.84 17.29
CA GLU A 251 0.63 12.95 18.28
C GLU A 251 1.26 11.56 18.27
N ASP A 252 1.54 11.02 17.07
CA ASP A 252 2.04 9.67 16.87
C ASP A 252 3.58 9.60 16.66
N GLU A 253 4.35 10.68 16.98
CA GLU A 253 5.81 10.74 16.74
C GLU A 253 6.59 9.59 17.39
N GLY A 254 6.18 9.16 18.59
CA GLY A 254 6.80 8.03 19.29
C GLY A 254 6.61 6.70 18.57
N MET A 255 5.43 6.47 17.99
CA MET A 255 5.14 5.30 17.16
C MET A 255 5.96 5.32 15.87
N LEU A 256 6.00 6.47 15.19
CA LEU A 256 6.78 6.65 13.97
C LEU A 256 8.27 6.38 14.19
N ALA A 257 8.84 6.88 15.30
CA ALA A 257 10.22 6.64 15.67
C ALA A 257 10.51 5.15 15.93
N ARG A 258 9.56 4.40 16.49
CA ARG A 258 9.69 2.94 16.68
C ARG A 258 9.66 2.19 15.35
N LEU A 259 8.75 2.56 14.44
CA LEU A 259 8.67 1.96 13.10
C LEU A 259 9.95 2.22 12.30
N CYS A 260 10.42 3.46 12.27
CA CYS A 260 11.65 3.85 11.59
C CYS A 260 12.91 3.12 12.11
N LYS A 261 12.95 2.77 13.39
CA LYS A 261 14.03 1.94 13.96
C LYS A 261 14.01 0.48 13.53
N ILE A 262 12.85 -0.03 13.11
CA ILE A 262 12.72 -1.42 12.64
C ILE A 262 13.10 -1.53 11.17
N LYS A 263 12.67 -0.56 10.34
CA LYS A 263 12.98 -0.50 8.91
C LYS A 263 13.11 0.94 8.45
N ASP A 264 14.17 1.24 7.70
CA ASP A 264 14.41 2.57 7.14
C ASP A 264 13.29 3.00 6.18
N GLU A 265 12.69 2.05 5.45
CA GLU A 265 11.56 2.29 4.55
C GLU A 265 10.29 2.76 5.29
N TRP A 266 10.24 2.60 6.61
CA TRP A 266 9.15 3.09 7.46
C TRP A 266 9.43 4.46 8.10
N CYS A 267 10.53 5.09 7.73
CA CYS A 267 10.76 6.48 8.05
C CYS A 267 9.93 7.38 7.11
N LEU A 268 9.26 8.39 7.66
CA LEU A 268 8.58 9.38 6.84
C LEU A 268 9.60 10.17 6.01
N PRO A 269 9.28 10.52 4.76
CA PRO A 269 10.08 11.44 3.95
C PRO A 269 10.26 12.78 4.67
N LYS A 270 11.44 13.37 4.55
CA LYS A 270 11.80 14.67 5.16
C LYS A 270 11.16 15.84 4.42
#